data_280cf52ad23a325d5d02b10679f0566f
#
_entry.id   280cf52ad23a325d5d02b10679f0566f
#
_cell.length_a   1.000
_cell.length_b   1.000
_cell.length_c   1.000
_cell.angle_alpha   90.00
_cell.angle_beta   90.00
_cell.angle_gamma   90.00
#
_symmetry.space_group_name_H-M   'P 1'
#
loop_
_entity.id
_entity.type
_entity.pdbx_description
1 polymer ?
#
loop_
_entity_poly.entity_id
_entity_poly.type
_entity_poly.pdbx_seq_one_letter_code
_entity_poly.pdbx_strand_id
1 'polypeptide(L)'
;PTAGSDPTTLGLFASIGIVKGQPFNPDERMKKILTDAANIGAVTARAIAFKIRSKEAYFYPDSAWRLPFFGGYKFEVSPGVSNLDGAAFYYYFATGVTPAMEEKMVGRGSQYPWSVQDAKGNPFDGGKNYKLRLPPNVPVKDFWSVIVYDNQTRSMVQTDQKAPSVSSQNKGVKTNADGSVDVYFGPKAPMGMENNWVQTIPGKGWFMILRLYGPLEPWFNKTWRPGEIVLQP
;
A
#
# COMPACT_ATOMS: atom_id res chain seq x y z
N PRO A 1 -20.81 -18.02 1.04
CA PRO A 1 -20.94 -18.28 -0.39
C PRO A 1 -19.88 -19.27 -0.81
N THR A 2 -20.31 -20.43 -1.22
CA THR A 2 -19.42 -21.54 -1.57
C THR A 2 -19.00 -21.53 -3.03
N ALA A 3 -19.61 -20.69 -3.85
CA ALA A 3 -19.41 -20.68 -5.31
C ALA A 3 -18.06 -20.09 -5.79
N GLY A 4 -17.21 -19.63 -4.92
CA GLY A 4 -15.88 -19.11 -5.27
C GLY A 4 -14.77 -19.59 -4.33
N SER A 5 -15.06 -20.55 -3.46
CA SER A 5 -14.09 -21.01 -2.47
C SER A 5 -13.44 -22.31 -2.94
N ASP A 6 -12.12 -22.32 -2.90
CA ASP A 6 -11.32 -23.52 -3.17
C ASP A 6 -11.65 -24.64 -2.17
N PRO A 7 -11.89 -25.90 -2.64
CA PRO A 7 -12.21 -27.03 -1.79
C PRO A 7 -11.19 -27.32 -0.69
N THR A 8 -9.90 -27.09 -0.96
CA THR A 8 -8.81 -27.26 0.02
C THR A 8 -8.95 -26.26 1.15
N THR A 9 -9.20 -25.00 0.83
CA THR A 9 -9.45 -23.95 1.83
C THR A 9 -10.70 -24.25 2.68
N LEU A 10 -11.77 -24.71 2.06
CA LEU A 10 -12.99 -25.15 2.78
C LEU A 10 -12.69 -26.33 3.70
N GLY A 11 -11.89 -27.29 3.27
CA GLY A 11 -11.44 -28.41 4.11
C GLY A 11 -10.61 -27.97 5.31
N LEU A 12 -9.70 -26.98 5.13
CA LEU A 12 -8.94 -26.40 6.23
C LEU A 12 -9.87 -25.71 7.25
N PHE A 13 -10.85 -24.93 6.81
CA PHE A 13 -11.84 -24.34 7.72
C PHE A 13 -12.69 -25.40 8.42
N ALA A 14 -13.11 -26.46 7.74
CA ALA A 14 -13.84 -27.54 8.33
C ALA A 14 -13.05 -28.27 9.42
N SER A 15 -11.72 -28.43 9.23
CA SER A 15 -10.84 -29.10 10.22
C SER A 15 -10.75 -28.36 11.57
N ILE A 16 -11.08 -27.08 11.60
CA ILE A 16 -11.16 -26.28 12.83
C ILE A 16 -12.61 -26.00 13.26
N GLY A 17 -13.60 -26.68 12.67
CA GLY A 17 -15.01 -26.61 13.03
C GLY A 17 -15.79 -25.49 12.32
N ILE A 18 -15.23 -24.80 11.33
CA ILE A 18 -15.96 -23.78 10.56
C ILE A 18 -16.60 -24.45 9.34
N VAL A 19 -17.87 -24.82 9.47
CA VAL A 19 -18.65 -25.50 8.43
C VAL A 19 -19.91 -24.71 8.11
N LYS A 20 -20.21 -24.53 6.82
CA LYS A 20 -21.43 -23.83 6.39
C LYS A 20 -22.69 -24.48 6.98
N GLY A 21 -23.55 -23.67 7.58
CA GLY A 21 -24.83 -24.15 8.17
C GLY A 21 -24.69 -24.84 9.52
N GLN A 22 -23.48 -24.93 10.06
CA GLN A 22 -23.24 -25.46 11.41
C GLN A 22 -22.84 -24.32 12.36
N PRO A 23 -23.29 -24.36 13.64
CA PRO A 23 -22.81 -23.42 14.63
C PRO A 23 -21.32 -23.66 14.91
N PHE A 24 -20.54 -22.54 14.97
CA PHE A 24 -19.13 -22.61 15.37
C PHE A 24 -19.06 -22.61 16.90
N ASN A 25 -18.73 -23.75 17.50
CA ASN A 25 -18.67 -23.92 18.95
C ASN A 25 -17.37 -24.65 19.37
N PRO A 26 -16.21 -23.98 19.31
CA PRO A 26 -14.91 -24.55 19.66
C PRO A 26 -14.84 -24.84 21.19
N ASP A 27 -14.23 -25.96 21.55
CA ASP A 27 -13.87 -26.24 22.94
C ASP A 27 -12.74 -25.34 23.45
N GLU A 28 -12.42 -25.38 24.74
CA GLU A 28 -11.40 -24.51 25.33
C GLU A 28 -10.00 -24.74 24.75
N ARG A 29 -9.67 -25.98 24.38
CA ARG A 29 -8.41 -26.28 23.68
C ARG A 29 -8.36 -25.62 22.31
N MET A 30 -9.43 -25.73 21.52
CA MET A 30 -9.51 -25.13 20.19
C MET A 30 -9.51 -23.60 20.27
N LYS A 31 -10.21 -22.99 21.23
CA LYS A 31 -10.18 -21.54 21.47
C LYS A 31 -8.75 -21.04 21.70
N LYS A 32 -7.98 -21.76 22.54
CA LYS A 32 -6.58 -21.41 22.77
C LYS A 32 -5.76 -21.52 21.49
N ILE A 33 -5.87 -22.61 20.72
CA ILE A 33 -5.18 -22.80 19.45
C ILE A 33 -5.50 -21.66 18.47
N LEU A 34 -6.78 -21.32 18.33
CA LEU A 34 -7.23 -20.26 17.42
C LEU A 34 -6.72 -18.88 17.86
N THR A 35 -6.66 -18.61 19.17
CA THR A 35 -6.08 -17.37 19.70
C THR A 35 -4.59 -17.27 19.37
N ASP A 36 -3.83 -18.34 19.62
CA ASP A 36 -2.39 -18.39 19.31
C ASP A 36 -2.17 -18.24 17.79
N ALA A 37 -2.97 -18.94 16.97
CA ALA A 37 -2.90 -18.87 15.52
C ALA A 37 -3.25 -17.47 14.99
N ALA A 38 -4.24 -16.78 15.57
CA ALA A 38 -4.58 -15.40 15.20
C ALA A 38 -3.44 -14.44 15.48
N ASN A 39 -2.77 -14.56 16.63
CA ASN A 39 -1.61 -13.74 16.97
C ASN A 39 -0.43 -13.98 16.02
N ILE A 40 -0.09 -15.25 15.76
CA ILE A 40 0.97 -15.62 14.82
C ILE A 40 0.64 -15.15 13.41
N GLY A 41 -0.59 -15.35 12.95
CA GLY A 41 -1.05 -14.91 11.63
C GLY A 41 -0.98 -13.39 11.46
N ALA A 42 -1.39 -12.63 12.48
CA ALA A 42 -1.30 -11.17 12.46
C ALA A 42 0.16 -10.67 12.36
N VAL A 43 1.07 -11.27 13.12
CA VAL A 43 2.50 -10.93 13.06
C VAL A 43 3.11 -11.33 11.71
N THR A 44 2.77 -12.51 11.19
CA THR A 44 3.25 -12.99 9.89
C THR A 44 2.79 -12.10 8.75
N ALA A 45 1.50 -11.77 8.68
CA ALA A 45 0.95 -10.88 7.66
C ALA A 45 1.60 -9.49 7.73
N ARG A 46 1.83 -8.96 8.94
CA ARG A 46 2.55 -7.70 9.14
C ARG A 46 3.99 -7.77 8.67
N ALA A 47 4.71 -8.86 8.97
CA ALA A 47 6.08 -9.06 8.53
C ALA A 47 6.17 -9.12 6.99
N ILE A 48 5.27 -9.88 6.35
CA ILE A 48 5.15 -9.93 4.88
C ILE A 48 4.86 -8.52 4.33
N ALA A 49 3.91 -7.80 4.90
CA ALA A 49 3.49 -6.50 4.41
C ALA A 49 4.59 -5.41 4.53
N PHE A 50 5.28 -5.33 5.67
CA PHE A 50 6.23 -4.23 5.93
C PHE A 50 7.70 -4.60 5.72
N LYS A 51 8.04 -5.90 5.68
CA LYS A 51 9.42 -6.41 5.50
C LYS A 51 9.50 -7.50 4.42
N ILE A 52 8.76 -7.30 3.32
CA ILE A 52 8.72 -8.25 2.20
C ILE A 52 10.13 -8.61 1.74
N ARG A 53 10.39 -9.91 1.59
CA ARG A 53 11.68 -10.44 1.12
C ARG A 53 11.72 -10.65 -0.39
N SER A 54 10.56 -10.84 -1.02
CA SER A 54 10.48 -10.99 -2.48
C SER A 54 10.93 -9.72 -3.16
N LYS A 55 11.96 -9.83 -4.01
CA LYS A 55 12.46 -8.72 -4.82
C LYS A 55 11.44 -8.25 -5.87
N GLU A 56 10.54 -9.12 -6.29
CA GLU A 56 9.48 -8.84 -7.26
C GLU A 56 8.45 -7.83 -6.74
N ALA A 57 8.33 -7.69 -5.42
CA ALA A 57 7.48 -6.69 -4.80
C ALA A 57 8.00 -5.25 -5.00
N TYR A 58 9.29 -5.08 -5.35
CA TYR A 58 9.89 -3.78 -5.56
C TYR A 58 9.83 -3.39 -7.03
N PHE A 59 9.22 -2.25 -7.34
CA PHE A 59 9.06 -1.81 -8.72
C PHE A 59 10.38 -1.42 -9.39
N TYR A 60 11.31 -0.88 -8.60
CA TYR A 60 12.68 -0.59 -9.01
C TYR A 60 13.65 -1.35 -8.08
N PRO A 61 14.71 -1.98 -8.60
CA PRO A 61 15.61 -2.83 -7.80
C PRO A 61 16.31 -2.09 -6.64
N ASP A 62 16.49 -0.79 -6.79
CA ASP A 62 17.24 0.11 -5.90
C ASP A 62 16.34 1.09 -5.14
N SER A 63 15.07 0.77 -4.93
CA SER A 63 14.06 1.69 -4.43
C SER A 63 13.25 1.12 -3.28
N ALA A 64 12.67 2.00 -2.46
CA ALA A 64 11.67 1.64 -1.46
C ALA A 64 10.25 1.49 -2.03
N TRP A 65 10.04 1.84 -3.30
CA TRP A 65 8.76 1.75 -3.97
C TRP A 65 8.37 0.32 -4.29
N ARG A 66 7.17 -0.06 -3.88
CA ARG A 66 6.61 -1.41 -4.06
C ARG A 66 5.36 -1.36 -4.89
N LEU A 67 5.11 -2.43 -5.64
CA LEU A 67 3.83 -2.67 -6.29
C LEU A 67 3.03 -3.71 -5.50
N PRO A 68 1.69 -3.54 -5.44
CA PRO A 68 0.83 -4.45 -4.69
C PRO A 68 0.72 -5.86 -5.30
N PHE A 69 1.04 -6.04 -6.57
CA PHE A 69 0.69 -7.23 -7.35
C PHE A 69 1.92 -8.03 -7.84
N PHE A 70 2.84 -8.37 -6.95
CA PHE A 70 3.88 -9.31 -7.36
C PHE A 70 3.30 -10.74 -7.51
N GLY A 71 3.50 -11.35 -8.66
CA GLY A 71 2.78 -12.56 -9.07
C GLY A 71 1.45 -12.30 -9.77
N GLY A 72 1.19 -11.03 -10.19
CA GLY A 72 -0.01 -10.62 -10.91
C GLY A 72 -1.26 -10.52 -10.02
N TYR A 73 -2.38 -10.05 -10.57
CA TYR A 73 -3.64 -9.87 -9.84
C TYR A 73 -4.33 -11.19 -9.45
N LYS A 74 -3.92 -12.31 -10.03
CA LYS A 74 -4.38 -13.65 -9.66
C LYS A 74 -3.61 -14.23 -8.48
N PHE A 75 -2.49 -13.61 -8.10
CA PHE A 75 -1.59 -14.11 -7.08
C PHE A 75 -1.14 -15.54 -7.31
N GLU A 76 -0.54 -15.78 -8.46
CA GLU A 76 0.03 -17.07 -8.84
C GLU A 76 1.54 -16.96 -9.07
N VAL A 77 2.31 -17.97 -8.65
CA VAL A 77 3.74 -18.12 -9.00
C VAL A 77 3.92 -18.85 -10.33
N SER A 78 2.94 -19.65 -10.69
CA SER A 78 2.78 -20.31 -11.99
C SER A 78 1.30 -20.70 -12.15
N PRO A 79 0.81 -21.03 -13.36
CA PRO A 79 -0.59 -21.38 -13.57
C PRO A 79 -1.10 -22.44 -12.58
N GLY A 80 -2.12 -22.07 -11.77
CA GLY A 80 -2.72 -22.93 -10.76
C GLY A 80 -1.94 -23.07 -9.45
N VAL A 81 -0.81 -22.39 -9.28
CA VAL A 81 -0.01 -22.41 -8.04
C VAL A 81 -0.08 -21.07 -7.36
N SER A 82 -0.77 -21.02 -6.21
CA SER A 82 -1.02 -19.78 -5.47
C SER A 82 0.27 -19.14 -4.92
N ASN A 83 0.41 -17.83 -5.10
CA ASN A 83 1.39 -16.99 -4.43
C ASN A 83 0.80 -16.49 -3.10
N LEU A 84 0.94 -17.28 -2.04
CA LEU A 84 0.35 -16.97 -0.73
C LEU A 84 0.95 -15.70 -0.12
N ASP A 85 2.25 -15.47 -0.28
CA ASP A 85 2.91 -14.25 0.20
C ASP A 85 2.42 -13.01 -0.57
N GLY A 86 2.24 -13.12 -1.89
CA GLY A 86 1.65 -12.06 -2.71
C GLY A 86 0.22 -11.73 -2.31
N ALA A 87 -0.60 -12.75 -2.09
CA ALA A 87 -1.96 -12.56 -1.62
C ALA A 87 -2.00 -11.94 -0.22
N ALA A 88 -1.20 -12.44 0.74
CA ALA A 88 -1.12 -11.88 2.09
C ALA A 88 -0.63 -10.43 2.07
N PHE A 89 0.38 -10.10 1.25
CA PHE A 89 0.90 -8.76 1.06
C PHE A 89 -0.18 -7.80 0.57
N TYR A 90 -0.92 -8.18 -0.47
CA TYR A 90 -1.97 -7.35 -1.04
C TYR A 90 -3.16 -7.18 -0.08
N TYR A 91 -3.74 -8.29 0.36
CA TYR A 91 -4.96 -8.26 1.19
C TYR A 91 -4.73 -7.75 2.61
N TYR A 92 -3.48 -7.57 3.02
CA TYR A 92 -3.18 -6.84 4.26
C TYR A 92 -3.53 -5.35 4.16
N PHE A 93 -3.44 -4.76 2.97
CA PHE A 93 -3.68 -3.34 2.71
C PHE A 93 -4.98 -3.04 1.96
N ALA A 94 -5.53 -3.99 1.21
CA ALA A 94 -6.66 -3.79 0.32
C ALA A 94 -7.66 -4.94 0.38
N THR A 95 -8.87 -4.71 -0.14
CA THR A 95 -9.99 -5.65 0.00
C THR A 95 -10.53 -6.19 -1.31
N GLY A 96 -10.19 -5.59 -2.43
CA GLY A 96 -10.69 -5.99 -3.74
C GLY A 96 -9.66 -5.72 -4.83
N VAL A 97 -9.66 -6.55 -5.85
CA VAL A 97 -8.75 -6.46 -6.99
C VAL A 97 -9.51 -6.58 -8.31
N THR A 98 -9.08 -5.81 -9.30
CA THR A 98 -9.52 -5.94 -10.69
C THR A 98 -8.29 -5.95 -11.60
N PRO A 99 -8.36 -6.58 -12.81
CA PRO A 99 -7.26 -6.57 -13.77
C PRO A 99 -6.74 -5.16 -14.08
N ALA A 100 -7.64 -4.17 -14.16
CA ALA A 100 -7.29 -2.77 -14.45
C ALA A 100 -6.39 -2.08 -13.39
N MET A 101 -6.20 -2.70 -12.22
CA MET A 101 -5.32 -2.20 -11.16
C MET A 101 -3.87 -2.67 -11.34
N GLU A 102 -3.63 -3.71 -12.15
CA GLU A 102 -2.32 -4.35 -12.31
C GLU A 102 -1.88 -4.40 -13.77
N GLU A 103 -2.77 -4.80 -14.69
CA GLU A 103 -2.43 -4.94 -16.10
C GLU A 103 -2.01 -3.59 -16.72
N LYS A 104 -1.05 -3.66 -17.65
CA LYS A 104 -0.63 -2.48 -18.41
C LYS A 104 -1.77 -1.98 -19.29
N MET A 105 -2.41 -0.92 -18.88
CA MET A 105 -3.49 -0.23 -19.61
C MET A 105 -3.15 1.25 -19.75
N VAL A 106 -2.40 1.62 -20.80
CA VAL A 106 -1.96 3.00 -21.01
C VAL A 106 -3.15 3.94 -21.14
N GLY A 107 -3.19 4.98 -20.29
CA GLY A 107 -4.25 5.98 -20.24
C GLY A 107 -5.59 5.49 -19.67
N ARG A 108 -5.61 4.31 -19.04
CA ARG A 108 -6.80 3.72 -18.41
C ARG A 108 -6.45 3.10 -17.06
N GLY A 109 -7.48 2.91 -16.22
CA GLY A 109 -7.30 2.31 -14.91
C GLY A 109 -6.44 3.16 -13.99
N SER A 110 -5.72 2.49 -13.09
CA SER A 110 -4.88 3.17 -12.10
C SER A 110 -3.73 2.28 -11.64
N GLN A 111 -2.65 2.92 -11.20
CA GLN A 111 -1.49 2.25 -10.61
C GLN A 111 -1.27 2.78 -9.20
N TYR A 112 -0.78 1.91 -8.31
CA TYR A 112 -0.72 2.16 -6.87
C TYR A 112 0.63 1.80 -6.26
N PRO A 113 1.74 2.44 -6.67
CA PRO A 113 3.00 2.25 -5.96
C PRO A 113 2.88 2.77 -4.53
N TRP A 114 3.39 1.99 -3.58
CA TRP A 114 3.43 2.41 -2.19
C TRP A 114 4.83 2.34 -1.59
N SER A 115 5.03 3.08 -0.51
CA SER A 115 6.23 2.97 0.33
C SER A 115 5.85 2.91 1.81
N VAL A 116 6.61 2.12 2.56
CA VAL A 116 6.45 1.93 4.02
C VAL A 116 7.70 2.36 4.78
N GLN A 117 8.71 2.86 4.07
CA GLN A 117 10.03 3.20 4.60
C GLN A 117 10.67 4.35 3.83
N ASP A 118 11.58 5.04 4.49
CA ASP A 118 12.36 6.12 3.89
C ASP A 118 13.47 5.59 2.95
N ALA A 119 14.19 6.51 2.31
CA ALA A 119 15.31 6.21 1.41
C ALA A 119 16.46 5.43 2.07
N LYS A 120 16.53 5.42 3.39
CA LYS A 120 17.52 4.67 4.19
C LYS A 120 17.00 3.32 4.68
N GLY A 121 15.75 2.96 4.35
CA GLY A 121 15.09 1.72 4.77
C GLY A 121 14.49 1.76 6.18
N ASN A 122 14.40 2.94 6.81
CA ASN A 122 13.76 3.08 8.11
C ASN A 122 12.24 3.20 7.96
N PRO A 123 11.44 2.56 8.83
CA PRO A 123 10.00 2.78 8.86
C PRO A 123 9.67 4.26 9.10
N PHE A 124 8.57 4.71 8.50
CA PHE A 124 8.12 6.08 8.70
C PHE A 124 7.61 6.31 10.12
N ASP A 125 8.08 7.40 10.73
CA ASP A 125 7.71 7.88 12.05
C ASP A 125 6.88 9.16 11.91
N GLY A 126 5.66 9.16 12.44
CA GLY A 126 4.75 10.30 12.32
C GLY A 126 5.15 11.54 13.11
N GLY A 127 6.17 11.45 13.98
CA GLY A 127 6.76 12.59 14.68
C GLY A 127 7.88 13.30 13.91
N LYS A 128 8.28 12.74 12.76
CA LYS A 128 9.38 13.27 11.94
C LYS A 128 8.87 13.86 10.63
N ASN A 129 9.71 14.70 10.02
CA ASN A 129 9.41 15.34 8.75
C ASN A 129 10.03 14.57 7.61
N TYR A 130 9.29 14.42 6.51
CA TYR A 130 9.78 13.76 5.30
C TYR A 130 9.38 14.56 4.06
N LYS A 131 10.06 14.29 2.96
CA LYS A 131 9.79 14.89 1.67
C LYS A 131 9.83 13.84 0.56
N LEU A 132 8.84 13.85 -0.30
CA LEU A 132 8.77 13.15 -1.57
C LEU A 132 8.87 14.18 -2.70
N ARG A 133 9.78 13.98 -3.64
CA ARG A 133 9.80 14.75 -4.88
C ARG A 133 9.21 13.92 -6.02
N LEU A 134 8.18 14.45 -6.64
CA LEU A 134 7.64 13.96 -7.90
C LEU A 134 8.31 14.75 -9.04
N PRO A 135 9.11 14.12 -9.89
CA PRO A 135 9.71 14.80 -11.05
C PRO A 135 8.65 15.42 -11.96
N PRO A 136 9.01 16.38 -12.83
CA PRO A 136 8.07 16.97 -13.77
C PRO A 136 7.41 15.91 -14.66
N ASN A 137 6.28 16.27 -15.25
CA ASN A 137 5.54 15.43 -16.19
C ASN A 137 5.13 14.07 -15.57
N VAL A 138 4.55 14.08 -14.37
CA VAL A 138 3.98 12.87 -13.77
C VAL A 138 3.10 12.17 -14.82
N PRO A 139 3.38 10.88 -15.15
CA PRO A 139 2.78 10.22 -16.31
C PRO A 139 1.36 9.74 -16.04
N VAL A 140 0.43 10.67 -15.99
CA VAL A 140 -1.00 10.42 -15.81
C VAL A 140 -1.80 11.17 -16.85
N LYS A 141 -2.86 10.54 -17.37
CA LYS A 141 -3.83 11.20 -18.23
C LYS A 141 -4.80 12.08 -17.42
N ASP A 142 -5.23 11.57 -16.26
CA ASP A 142 -6.28 12.20 -15.47
C ASP A 142 -5.67 12.99 -14.29
N PHE A 143 -5.21 12.32 -13.24
CA PHE A 143 -4.57 12.96 -12.08
C PHE A 143 -3.72 11.99 -11.28
N TRP A 144 -2.92 12.53 -10.37
CA TRP A 144 -2.22 11.77 -9.35
C TRP A 144 -2.61 12.24 -7.95
N SER A 145 -2.46 11.35 -6.96
CA SER A 145 -2.59 11.70 -5.56
C SER A 145 -1.61 10.92 -4.68
N VAL A 146 -1.19 11.56 -3.60
CA VAL A 146 -0.40 10.96 -2.52
C VAL A 146 -1.28 10.93 -1.28
N ILE A 147 -1.50 9.74 -0.70
CA ILE A 147 -2.37 9.55 0.45
C ILE A 147 -1.61 8.81 1.55
N VAL A 148 -1.77 9.25 2.80
CA VAL A 148 -1.12 8.67 3.99
C VAL A 148 -2.11 7.80 4.78
N TYR A 149 -1.62 6.65 5.22
CA TYR A 149 -2.37 5.64 5.95
C TYR A 149 -1.66 5.26 7.26
N ASP A 150 -2.42 4.98 8.30
CA ASP A 150 -1.95 4.43 9.56
C ASP A 150 -1.49 2.97 9.36
N ASN A 151 -0.27 2.64 9.78
CA ASN A 151 0.29 1.31 9.58
C ASN A 151 -0.27 0.24 10.53
N GLN A 152 -1.06 0.63 11.55
CA GLN A 152 -1.72 -0.30 12.47
C GLN A 152 -3.12 -0.68 11.96
N THR A 153 -3.89 0.32 11.53
CA THR A 153 -5.27 0.13 11.09
C THR A 153 -5.41 -0.04 9.58
N ARG A 154 -4.45 0.42 8.78
CA ARG A 154 -4.46 0.54 7.31
C ARG A 154 -5.55 1.48 6.78
N SER A 155 -6.20 2.22 7.66
CA SER A 155 -7.09 3.32 7.31
C SER A 155 -6.30 4.58 6.98
N MET A 156 -6.89 5.52 6.28
CA MET A 156 -6.33 6.87 6.18
C MET A 156 -6.07 7.43 7.58
N VAL A 157 -4.94 8.11 7.77
CA VAL A 157 -4.63 8.73 9.07
C VAL A 157 -5.71 9.74 9.43
N GLN A 158 -6.17 9.69 10.67
CA GLN A 158 -7.17 10.62 11.18
C GLN A 158 -6.47 11.81 11.83
N THR A 159 -6.47 12.93 11.15
CA THR A 159 -5.84 14.19 11.55
C THR A 159 -6.85 15.33 11.42
N ASP A 160 -6.41 16.58 11.62
CA ASP A 160 -7.23 17.76 11.39
C ASP A 160 -7.54 18.02 9.91
N GLN A 161 -6.80 17.38 9.00
CA GLN A 161 -7.08 17.46 7.56
C GLN A 161 -8.28 16.58 7.22
N LYS A 162 -9.26 17.12 6.46
CA LYS A 162 -10.42 16.36 5.98
C LYS A 162 -10.03 15.14 5.14
N ALA A 163 -8.94 15.27 4.37
CA ALA A 163 -8.34 14.19 3.60
C ALA A 163 -6.81 14.27 3.78
N PRO A 164 -6.15 13.21 4.28
CA PRO A 164 -4.70 13.19 4.45
C PRO A 164 -4.01 12.93 3.11
N SER A 165 -4.15 13.87 2.18
CA SER A 165 -3.70 13.70 0.80
C SER A 165 -3.28 15.01 0.14
N VAL A 166 -2.33 14.89 -0.81
CA VAL A 166 -2.01 15.93 -1.80
C VAL A 166 -2.29 15.34 -3.19
N SER A 167 -2.96 16.10 -4.03
CA SER A 167 -3.35 15.68 -5.39
C SER A 167 -3.08 16.79 -6.39
N SER A 168 -2.81 16.43 -7.65
CA SER A 168 -2.70 17.40 -8.76
C SER A 168 -3.98 18.20 -8.99
N GLN A 169 -5.11 17.77 -8.45
CA GLN A 169 -6.39 18.47 -8.51
C GLN A 169 -6.61 19.44 -7.34
N ASN A 170 -5.78 19.41 -6.31
CA ASN A 170 -5.93 20.32 -5.18
C ASN A 170 -5.54 21.74 -5.58
N LYS A 171 -6.41 22.71 -5.30
CA LYS A 171 -6.11 24.13 -5.50
C LYS A 171 -4.93 24.54 -4.59
N GLY A 172 -3.99 25.30 -5.16
CA GLY A 172 -2.87 25.86 -4.41
C GLY A 172 -1.67 24.93 -4.21
N VAL A 173 -1.68 23.72 -4.77
CA VAL A 173 -0.48 22.89 -4.82
C VAL A 173 0.60 23.64 -5.61
N LYS A 174 1.77 23.81 -4.98
CA LYS A 174 2.91 24.53 -5.57
C LYS A 174 3.77 23.58 -6.38
N THR A 175 4.14 24.03 -7.56
CA THR A 175 5.09 23.39 -8.47
C THR A 175 6.40 24.13 -8.42
N ASN A 176 7.51 23.44 -8.40
CA ASN A 176 8.85 24.01 -8.47
C ASN A 176 9.13 24.58 -9.86
N ALA A 177 10.16 25.42 -9.99
CA ALA A 177 10.54 26.05 -11.26
C ALA A 177 10.86 25.07 -12.39
N ASP A 178 11.30 23.85 -12.06
CA ASP A 178 11.58 22.78 -13.01
C ASP A 178 10.34 21.91 -13.34
N GLY A 179 9.18 22.26 -12.82
CA GLY A 179 7.93 21.53 -13.01
C GLY A 179 7.74 20.31 -12.07
N SER A 180 8.68 20.04 -11.18
CA SER A 180 8.52 19.02 -10.14
C SER A 180 7.59 19.48 -9.02
N VAL A 181 7.05 18.53 -8.24
CA VAL A 181 6.23 18.80 -7.07
C VAL A 181 6.87 18.14 -5.85
N ASP A 182 7.14 18.93 -4.81
CA ASP A 182 7.56 18.42 -3.52
C ASP A 182 6.32 18.22 -2.63
N VAL A 183 6.16 17.00 -2.09
CA VAL A 183 5.12 16.64 -1.11
C VAL A 183 5.80 16.42 0.23
N TYR A 184 5.29 17.07 1.27
CA TYR A 184 5.83 17.02 2.63
C TYR A 184 4.95 16.17 3.53
N PHE A 185 5.56 15.47 4.47
CA PHE A 185 4.88 14.71 5.51
C PHE A 185 5.46 15.09 6.87
N GLY A 186 4.63 15.23 7.87
CA GLY A 186 5.09 15.59 9.20
C GLY A 186 3.94 16.09 10.08
N PRO A 187 4.18 16.28 11.39
CA PRO A 187 3.15 16.76 12.31
C PRO A 187 2.72 18.22 12.03
N LYS A 188 3.58 19.00 11.36
CA LYS A 188 3.33 20.40 10.99
C LYS A 188 3.76 20.67 9.55
N ALA A 189 3.00 21.52 8.87
CA ALA A 189 3.35 21.97 7.54
C ALA A 189 4.63 22.82 7.55
N PRO A 190 5.54 22.66 6.59
CA PRO A 190 6.58 23.68 6.35
C PRO A 190 5.91 25.01 5.94
N MET A 191 6.46 26.10 6.40
CA MET A 191 5.93 27.44 6.13
C MET A 191 5.75 27.67 4.62
N GLY A 192 4.54 28.06 4.23
CA GLY A 192 4.18 28.30 2.84
C GLY A 192 3.98 27.05 1.98
N MET A 193 4.03 25.84 2.54
CA MET A 193 3.82 24.56 1.85
C MET A 193 2.59 23.79 2.35
N GLU A 194 1.63 24.49 2.93
CA GLU A 194 0.43 23.90 3.53
C GLU A 194 -0.39 23.09 2.52
N ASN A 195 -0.40 23.49 1.24
CA ASN A 195 -1.10 22.77 0.17
C ASN A 195 -0.31 21.58 -0.40
N ASN A 196 0.98 21.46 -0.07
CA ASN A 196 1.87 20.37 -0.46
C ASN A 196 2.18 19.43 0.71
N TRP A 197 1.43 19.50 1.79
CA TRP A 197 1.73 18.79 3.03
C TRP A 197 0.60 17.85 3.42
N VAL A 198 0.99 16.68 3.92
CA VAL A 198 0.10 15.72 4.56
C VAL A 198 0.51 15.56 6.02
N GLN A 199 -0.46 15.79 6.92
CA GLN A 199 -0.25 15.67 8.36
C GLN A 199 -0.03 14.23 8.77
N THR A 200 1.00 14.01 9.62
CA THR A 200 1.25 12.73 10.29
C THR A 200 1.09 12.89 11.80
N ILE A 201 1.01 11.77 12.53
CA ILE A 201 0.68 11.76 13.96
C ILE A 201 1.90 11.29 14.75
N PRO A 202 2.48 12.13 15.64
CA PRO A 202 3.56 11.69 16.53
C PRO A 202 3.21 10.42 17.32
N GLY A 203 4.16 9.50 17.45
CA GLY A 203 3.98 8.22 18.12
C GLY A 203 3.28 7.15 17.27
N LYS A 204 2.87 7.47 16.03
CA LYS A 204 2.32 6.49 15.08
C LYS A 204 3.24 6.30 13.88
N GLY A 205 3.32 5.06 13.44
CA GLY A 205 3.90 4.75 12.13
C GLY A 205 2.87 4.92 11.02
N TRP A 206 3.35 5.13 9.79
CA TRP A 206 2.48 5.33 8.63
C TRP A 206 3.08 4.70 7.38
N PHE A 207 2.29 4.64 6.33
CA PHE A 207 2.72 4.33 4.97
C PHE A 207 1.97 5.24 4.00
N MET A 208 2.46 5.30 2.77
CA MET A 208 1.79 6.11 1.76
C MET A 208 1.61 5.35 0.44
N ILE A 209 0.59 5.77 -0.29
CA ILE A 209 0.31 5.29 -1.65
C ILE A 209 0.35 6.50 -2.59
N LEU A 210 1.18 6.39 -3.64
CA LEU A 210 1.08 7.24 -4.81
C LEU A 210 0.09 6.59 -5.77
N ARG A 211 -0.96 7.31 -6.11
CA ARG A 211 -2.01 6.85 -7.04
C ARG A 211 -1.87 7.57 -8.36
N LEU A 212 -1.73 6.81 -9.45
CA LEU A 212 -1.66 7.32 -10.81
C LEU A 212 -2.93 6.91 -11.53
N TYR A 213 -3.77 7.86 -11.92
CA TYR A 213 -5.03 7.62 -12.63
C TYR A 213 -4.85 7.89 -14.12
N GLY A 214 -5.23 6.90 -14.95
CA GLY A 214 -4.91 6.90 -16.36
C GLY A 214 -3.40 6.90 -16.62
N PRO A 215 -2.62 5.94 -16.05
CA PRO A 215 -1.16 5.95 -16.15
C PRO A 215 -0.69 5.86 -17.60
N LEU A 216 0.34 6.63 -17.93
CA LEU A 216 0.90 6.75 -19.28
C LEU A 216 2.17 5.91 -19.44
N GLU A 217 2.63 5.75 -20.69
CA GLU A 217 3.76 4.91 -21.06
C GLU A 217 5.03 5.13 -20.22
N PRO A 218 5.45 6.38 -19.86
CA PRO A 218 6.65 6.59 -19.04
C PRO A 218 6.62 5.95 -17.65
N TRP A 219 5.44 5.65 -17.11
CA TRP A 219 5.31 4.85 -15.89
C TRP A 219 5.65 3.38 -16.16
N PHE A 220 5.06 2.79 -17.18
CA PHE A 220 5.18 1.36 -17.48
C PHE A 220 6.58 0.97 -17.97
N ASN A 221 7.20 1.82 -18.78
CA ASN A 221 8.57 1.60 -19.28
C ASN A 221 9.65 2.12 -18.32
N LYS A 222 9.24 2.67 -17.15
CA LYS A 222 10.12 3.15 -16.08
C LYS A 222 11.04 4.32 -16.48
N THR A 223 10.72 5.07 -17.52
CA THR A 223 11.47 6.27 -17.90
C THR A 223 11.15 7.46 -17.01
N TRP A 224 10.01 7.44 -16.33
CA TRP A 224 9.67 8.33 -15.23
C TRP A 224 9.69 7.55 -13.92
N ARG A 225 10.30 8.12 -12.89
CA ARG A 225 10.42 7.50 -11.57
C ARG A 225 10.15 8.54 -10.49
N PRO A 226 9.27 8.27 -9.49
CA PRO A 226 9.13 9.14 -8.32
C PRO A 226 10.45 9.14 -7.53
N GLY A 227 10.73 10.25 -6.85
CA GLY A 227 11.84 10.31 -5.90
C GLY A 227 11.64 9.36 -4.73
N GLU A 228 12.69 9.05 -4.00
CA GLU A 228 12.59 8.37 -2.72
C GLU A 228 12.06 9.33 -1.65
N ILE A 229 11.40 8.79 -0.62
CA ILE A 229 10.92 9.59 0.50
C ILE A 229 12.08 9.80 1.47
N VAL A 230 12.49 11.04 1.67
CA VAL A 230 13.69 11.42 2.41
C VAL A 230 13.33 12.09 3.73
N LEU A 231 13.93 11.60 4.83
CA LEU A 231 13.86 12.27 6.12
C LEU A 231 14.45 13.67 6.02
N GLN A 232 13.72 14.64 6.52
CA GLN A 232 14.16 16.04 6.61
C GLN A 232 14.70 16.33 8.02
N PRO A 233 15.61 17.30 8.15
CA PRO A 233 16.12 17.75 9.45
C PRO A 233 15.01 18.20 10.41
#